data_984c122d49ae0e1801207ec2eb731041
#
_entry.id   984c122d49ae0e1801207ec2eb731041
#
_cell.length_a   1.000
_cell.length_b   1.000
_cell.length_c   1.000
_cell.angle_alpha   90.00
_cell.angle_beta   90.00
_cell.angle_gamma   90.00
#
_symmetry.space_group_name_H-M   'P 1'
#
loop_
_entity.id
_entity.type
_entity.pdbx_description
1 polymer ?
#
loop_
_entity_poly.entity_id
_entity_poly.type
_entity_poly.pdbx_seq_one_letter_code
_entity_poly.pdbx_strand_id
1 'polypeptide(L)'
;MSEETGTTTTRSAFAGALRAVPEPLDTLGAEALSEVARSATLAQNLAAATRLQSAHLLVQAMGSVDRGSPGPADTPPFGDSRPAYSRLEPTERARNHLAAAMSLTGWHAARLVTAGVQIHTRLPRLRKAVERGLFPEQLAIDAACRLAEVPDTIIGAVESDVVGALTRDLDGGHRPSRPDLDSAVDGSRERHDPQAAGDAVDAAVEQRTVRFRPARDGMTSMWASLPSGDAEKLRRRIDSAARAASESGHPRTRDQLRADALCALGDPTTNDIGTSLYDAEESAGACDAATGTRAGAAADRPPLGASWGTEQPIRISIIDSVAQGLPNRVQFVNGAYSSFDWLCEELLSGGDSKVRFELLDPQPGVQDTPDAVLKYFITPALAERIRLRDGTCRHPGCTVDAHDCEIDHVIAFDHQRPELGGPTAEWNLVCLCRKHHREKTFGHCAYRPGPLGELTIITETGHEHRTTPHGPLAQARDRILDHRWRQHVDRLIADDGHLTNPPGIERDYRTGRDGSRPA
;
A
#
# COMPACT_ATOMS: atom_id res chain seq x y z
N MET A 1 -17.05 -5.94 -37.52
CA MET A 1 -18.35 -5.21 -37.46
C MET A 1 -19.19 -5.53 -36.21
N SER A 2 -18.79 -6.45 -35.32
CA SER A 2 -19.56 -6.82 -34.12
C SER A 2 -19.06 -6.18 -32.81
N GLU A 3 -17.92 -5.51 -32.79
CA GLU A 3 -17.38 -4.85 -31.60
C GLU A 3 -17.93 -3.42 -31.34
N GLU A 4 -18.33 -2.72 -32.38
CA GLU A 4 -18.89 -1.35 -32.25
C GLU A 4 -20.27 -1.31 -31.57
N THR A 5 -21.05 -2.38 -31.67
CA THR A 5 -22.42 -2.41 -31.10
C THR A 5 -22.44 -2.52 -29.59
N GLY A 6 -21.47 -3.23 -28.96
CA GLY A 6 -21.40 -3.39 -27.50
C GLY A 6 -21.09 -2.08 -26.78
N THR A 7 -20.11 -1.32 -27.28
CA THR A 7 -19.66 -0.06 -26.66
C THR A 7 -20.73 1.03 -26.72
N THR A 8 -21.49 1.10 -27.80
CA THR A 8 -22.57 2.06 -27.95
C THR A 8 -23.74 1.74 -27.03
N THR A 9 -24.04 0.45 -26.83
CA THR A 9 -25.12 0.00 -25.93
C THR A 9 -24.80 0.33 -24.47
N THR A 10 -23.56 0.10 -24.03
CA THR A 10 -23.12 0.40 -22.65
C THR A 10 -23.15 1.90 -22.34
N ARG A 11 -22.71 2.75 -23.29
CA ARG A 11 -22.77 4.21 -23.15
C ARG A 11 -24.20 4.72 -23.07
N SER A 12 -25.09 4.17 -23.87
CA SER A 12 -26.53 4.52 -23.85
C SER A 12 -27.19 4.11 -22.55
N ALA A 13 -26.91 2.90 -22.05
CA ALA A 13 -27.41 2.40 -20.78
C ALA A 13 -26.91 3.24 -19.59
N PHE A 14 -25.63 3.61 -19.57
CA PHE A 14 -25.03 4.48 -18.55
C PHE A 14 -25.68 5.87 -18.53
N ALA A 15 -25.84 6.51 -19.71
CA ALA A 15 -26.49 7.80 -19.81
C ALA A 15 -27.98 7.73 -19.40
N GLY A 16 -28.66 6.61 -19.68
CA GLY A 16 -30.02 6.35 -19.23
C GLY A 16 -30.14 6.21 -17.73
N ALA A 17 -29.23 5.45 -17.10
CA ALA A 17 -29.22 5.25 -15.65
C ALA A 17 -28.94 6.56 -14.87
N LEU A 18 -28.04 7.42 -15.38
CA LEU A 18 -27.80 8.74 -14.77
C LEU A 18 -28.99 9.69 -14.89
N ARG A 19 -29.74 9.64 -15.98
CA ARG A 19 -30.93 10.48 -16.18
C ARG A 19 -32.13 10.04 -15.35
N ALA A 20 -32.11 8.83 -14.82
CA ALA A 20 -33.19 8.30 -14.00
C ALA A 20 -33.15 8.78 -12.53
N VAL A 21 -32.14 9.56 -12.14
CA VAL A 21 -32.04 10.14 -10.78
C VAL A 21 -32.84 11.44 -10.73
N PRO A 22 -33.99 11.49 -10.01
CA PRO A 22 -34.78 12.70 -9.89
C PRO A 22 -34.13 13.69 -8.91
N GLU A 23 -34.34 14.97 -9.14
CA GLU A 23 -33.96 16.05 -8.22
C GLU A 23 -35.20 16.90 -7.90
N PRO A 24 -35.33 17.38 -6.66
CA PRO A 24 -34.50 17.20 -5.47
C PRO A 24 -34.81 15.88 -4.71
N LEU A 25 -33.76 15.24 -4.17
CA LEU A 25 -33.90 13.94 -3.48
C LEU A 25 -34.65 14.03 -2.15
N ASP A 26 -34.57 15.16 -1.45
CA ASP A 26 -35.18 15.41 -0.14
C ASP A 26 -36.70 15.43 -0.15
N THR A 27 -37.31 15.50 -1.34
CA THR A 27 -38.76 15.46 -1.50
C THR A 27 -39.31 14.06 -1.72
N LEU A 28 -38.45 13.04 -1.83
CA LEU A 28 -38.82 11.69 -2.19
C LEU A 28 -39.17 10.84 -0.94
N GLY A 29 -40.13 9.95 -1.07
CA GLY A 29 -40.43 8.93 -0.06
C GLY A 29 -39.40 7.77 -0.10
N ALA A 30 -39.41 6.94 0.95
CA ALA A 30 -38.44 5.86 1.16
C ALA A 30 -38.33 4.88 -0.02
N GLU A 31 -39.46 4.51 -0.65
CA GLU A 31 -39.50 3.62 -1.81
C GLU A 31 -38.77 4.24 -3.01
N ALA A 32 -39.08 5.51 -3.33
CA ALA A 32 -38.47 6.23 -4.42
C ALA A 32 -36.96 6.44 -4.18
N LEU A 33 -36.55 6.74 -2.94
CA LEU A 33 -35.11 6.83 -2.57
C LEU A 33 -34.38 5.50 -2.74
N SER A 34 -35.04 4.37 -2.40
CA SER A 34 -34.48 3.04 -2.61
C SER A 34 -34.28 2.74 -4.11
N GLU A 35 -35.23 3.15 -4.96
CA GLU A 35 -35.14 2.99 -6.42
C GLU A 35 -34.05 3.87 -7.03
N VAL A 36 -33.89 5.10 -6.53
CA VAL A 36 -32.78 5.99 -6.92
C VAL A 36 -31.44 5.35 -6.55
N ALA A 37 -31.31 4.81 -5.35
CA ALA A 37 -30.08 4.13 -4.92
C ALA A 37 -29.78 2.90 -5.79
N ARG A 38 -30.79 2.11 -6.17
CA ARG A 38 -30.65 0.97 -7.10
C ARG A 38 -30.19 1.42 -8.48
N SER A 39 -30.78 2.47 -9.01
CA SER A 39 -30.41 3.04 -10.33
C SER A 39 -28.98 3.60 -10.32
N ALA A 40 -28.58 4.27 -9.24
CA ALA A 40 -27.22 4.76 -9.05
C ALA A 40 -26.20 3.60 -8.98
N THR A 41 -26.54 2.49 -8.30
CA THR A 41 -25.71 1.29 -8.26
C THR A 41 -25.54 0.66 -9.65
N LEU A 42 -26.60 0.58 -10.44
CA LEU A 42 -26.50 0.11 -11.82
C LEU A 42 -25.60 1.03 -12.68
N ALA A 43 -25.75 2.34 -12.54
CA ALA A 43 -24.90 3.32 -13.22
C ALA A 43 -23.42 3.14 -12.83
N GLN A 44 -23.14 2.91 -11.54
CA GLN A 44 -21.78 2.62 -11.05
C GLN A 44 -21.22 1.34 -11.66
N ASN A 45 -22.01 0.26 -11.71
CA ASN A 45 -21.57 -1.00 -12.32
C ASN A 45 -21.27 -0.85 -13.83
N LEU A 46 -22.10 -0.09 -14.55
CA LEU A 46 -21.86 0.21 -15.98
C LEU A 46 -20.61 1.09 -16.19
N ALA A 47 -20.38 2.06 -15.29
CA ALA A 47 -19.15 2.86 -15.31
C ALA A 47 -17.90 1.99 -15.05
N ALA A 48 -18.01 0.98 -14.19
CA ALA A 48 -16.94 0.02 -13.94
C ALA A 48 -16.55 -0.76 -15.20
N ALA A 49 -17.53 -1.18 -16.02
CA ALA A 49 -17.26 -1.81 -17.32
C ALA A 49 -16.38 -0.92 -18.23
N THR A 50 -16.69 0.37 -18.28
CA THR A 50 -15.92 1.36 -19.05
C THR A 50 -14.51 1.52 -18.51
N ARG A 51 -14.33 1.56 -17.17
CA ARG A 51 -13.01 1.65 -16.52
C ARG A 51 -12.14 0.43 -16.83
N LEU A 52 -12.70 -0.76 -16.74
CA LEU A 52 -12.01 -2.03 -17.03
C LEU A 52 -11.60 -2.11 -18.51
N GLN A 53 -12.48 -1.68 -19.42
CA GLN A 53 -12.17 -1.59 -20.85
C GLN A 53 -11.05 -0.57 -21.11
N SER A 54 -11.13 0.60 -20.48
CA SER A 54 -10.10 1.64 -20.61
C SER A 54 -8.73 1.15 -20.12
N ALA A 55 -8.69 0.40 -19.01
CA ALA A 55 -7.45 -0.19 -18.50
C ALA A 55 -6.84 -1.19 -19.50
N HIS A 56 -7.66 -2.05 -20.13
CA HIS A 56 -7.22 -2.97 -21.17
C HIS A 56 -6.68 -2.23 -22.40
N LEU A 57 -7.42 -1.26 -22.92
CA LEU A 57 -7.02 -0.47 -24.10
C LEU A 57 -5.75 0.34 -23.83
N LEU A 58 -5.56 0.83 -22.61
CA LEU A 58 -4.34 1.53 -22.22
C LEU A 58 -3.13 0.60 -22.30
N VAL A 59 -3.23 -0.65 -21.83
CA VAL A 59 -2.16 -1.65 -21.98
C VAL A 59 -1.84 -1.89 -23.46
N GLN A 60 -2.85 -2.00 -24.31
CA GLN A 60 -2.64 -2.15 -25.76
C GLN A 60 -1.95 -0.94 -26.38
N ALA A 61 -2.37 0.27 -26.00
CA ALA A 61 -1.76 1.52 -26.45
C ALA A 61 -0.30 1.60 -26.02
N MET A 62 0.02 1.26 -24.76
CA MET A 62 1.40 1.23 -24.26
C MET A 62 2.26 0.19 -25.00
N GLY A 63 1.70 -0.96 -25.35
CA GLY A 63 2.40 -2.00 -26.12
C GLY A 63 2.57 -1.67 -27.62
N SER A 64 1.74 -0.81 -28.19
CA SER A 64 1.88 -0.37 -29.58
C SER A 64 3.00 0.64 -29.76
N VAL A 65 3.25 1.47 -28.75
CA VAL A 65 4.39 2.43 -28.74
C VAL A 65 5.72 1.70 -28.84
N ASP A 66 5.84 0.53 -28.20
CA ASP A 66 7.06 -0.29 -28.25
C ASP A 66 7.30 -0.94 -29.62
N ARG A 67 6.30 -0.99 -30.49
CA ARG A 67 6.38 -1.58 -31.85
C ARG A 67 6.63 -0.57 -32.97
N GLY A 68 6.98 0.66 -32.63
CA GLY A 68 7.38 1.66 -33.64
C GLY A 68 6.25 2.29 -34.43
N SER A 69 5.02 2.35 -33.91
CA SER A 69 3.97 3.18 -34.49
C SER A 69 4.34 4.66 -34.30
N PRO A 70 4.32 5.51 -35.35
CA PRO A 70 4.66 6.91 -35.24
C PRO A 70 3.64 7.61 -34.32
N GLY A 71 4.11 8.02 -33.13
CA GLY A 71 3.40 8.96 -32.28
C GLY A 71 3.31 10.34 -32.94
N PRO A 72 2.57 11.31 -32.36
CA PRO A 72 2.57 12.69 -32.82
C PRO A 72 4.01 13.20 -32.99
N ALA A 73 4.27 13.93 -34.07
CA ALA A 73 5.59 14.29 -34.60
C ALA A 73 6.55 15.01 -33.62
N ASP A 74 6.06 15.48 -32.47
CA ASP A 74 6.82 16.27 -31.49
C ASP A 74 7.10 15.53 -30.16
N THR A 75 6.75 14.23 -30.04
CA THR A 75 7.04 13.45 -28.83
C THR A 75 8.22 12.52 -29.14
N PRO A 76 9.37 12.63 -28.41
CA PRO A 76 10.45 11.67 -28.61
C PRO A 76 9.94 10.26 -28.34
N PRO A 77 10.33 9.26 -29.14
CA PRO A 77 9.86 7.88 -28.96
C PRO A 77 10.37 7.35 -27.62
N PHE A 78 9.49 7.39 -26.62
CA PHE A 78 9.76 6.72 -25.35
C PHE A 78 9.70 5.21 -25.61
N GLY A 79 10.80 4.54 -25.68
CA GLY A 79 10.83 3.08 -25.72
C GLY A 79 12.04 2.48 -26.46
N ASP A 80 12.32 2.92 -27.66
CA ASP A 80 13.23 2.18 -28.55
C ASP A 80 14.72 2.31 -28.23
N SER A 81 15.15 3.31 -27.49
CA SER A 81 16.57 3.52 -27.16
C SER A 81 17.01 2.96 -25.81
N ARG A 82 16.09 2.45 -24.99
CA ARG A 82 16.42 1.95 -23.64
C ARG A 82 16.93 0.51 -23.68
N PRO A 83 17.92 0.16 -22.85
CA PRO A 83 18.36 -1.23 -22.68
C PRO A 83 17.18 -2.13 -22.24
N ALA A 84 17.17 -3.39 -22.69
CA ALA A 84 16.09 -4.33 -22.38
C ALA A 84 15.79 -4.45 -20.87
N TYR A 85 16.83 -4.42 -20.03
CA TYR A 85 16.68 -4.50 -18.56
C TYR A 85 16.01 -3.27 -17.92
N SER A 86 15.89 -2.17 -18.65
CA SER A 86 15.29 -0.92 -18.19
C SER A 86 13.87 -0.70 -18.69
N ARG A 87 13.39 -1.54 -19.61
CA ARG A 87 12.05 -1.44 -20.16
C ARG A 87 11.01 -1.92 -19.14
N LEU A 88 9.92 -1.18 -19.02
CA LEU A 88 8.76 -1.62 -18.26
C LEU A 88 7.77 -2.30 -19.20
N GLU A 89 7.18 -3.38 -18.73
CA GLU A 89 6.09 -4.04 -19.45
C GLU A 89 4.88 -3.10 -19.64
N PRO A 90 4.13 -3.21 -20.74
CA PRO A 90 2.97 -2.36 -20.99
C PRO A 90 1.95 -2.35 -19.84
N THR A 91 1.80 -3.47 -19.14
CA THR A 91 0.93 -3.59 -17.95
C THR A 91 1.44 -2.77 -16.77
N GLU A 92 2.75 -2.70 -16.57
CA GLU A 92 3.37 -1.90 -15.50
C GLU A 92 3.25 -0.40 -15.81
N ARG A 93 3.48 -0.01 -17.05
CA ARG A 93 3.31 1.37 -17.51
C ARG A 93 1.85 1.82 -17.34
N ALA A 94 0.88 1.02 -17.80
CA ALA A 94 -0.54 1.29 -17.63
C ALA A 94 -0.93 1.40 -16.15
N ARG A 95 -0.41 0.53 -15.29
CA ARG A 95 -0.63 0.60 -13.83
C ARG A 95 -0.14 1.92 -13.25
N ASN A 96 1.09 2.33 -13.57
CA ASN A 96 1.67 3.57 -13.04
C ASN A 96 0.86 4.78 -13.50
N HIS A 97 0.44 4.78 -14.76
CA HIS A 97 -0.40 5.83 -15.30
C HIS A 97 -1.76 5.92 -14.61
N LEU A 98 -2.46 4.78 -14.42
CA LEU A 98 -3.76 4.75 -13.75
C LEU A 98 -3.66 5.07 -12.25
N ALA A 99 -2.61 4.61 -11.59
CA ALA A 99 -2.36 4.96 -10.18
C ALA A 99 -2.30 6.47 -10.01
N ALA A 100 -1.57 7.13 -10.90
CA ALA A 100 -1.41 8.55 -10.91
C ALA A 100 -2.72 9.27 -11.32
N ALA A 101 -3.30 8.96 -12.47
CA ALA A 101 -4.47 9.64 -13.03
C ALA A 101 -5.74 9.52 -12.15
N MET A 102 -5.85 8.45 -11.38
CA MET A 102 -7.02 8.14 -10.55
C MET A 102 -6.76 8.23 -9.05
N SER A 103 -5.57 8.68 -8.62
CA SER A 103 -5.15 8.72 -7.22
C SER A 103 -5.31 7.36 -6.51
N LEU A 104 -5.00 6.26 -7.20
CA LEU A 104 -5.07 4.91 -6.68
C LEU A 104 -3.72 4.51 -6.08
N THR A 105 -3.76 3.61 -5.07
CA THR A 105 -2.53 2.92 -4.68
C THR A 105 -2.04 2.03 -5.82
N GLY A 106 -0.73 1.77 -5.89
CA GLY A 106 -0.15 0.88 -6.91
C GLY A 106 -0.79 -0.52 -6.92
N TRP A 107 -1.25 -1.00 -5.76
CA TRP A 107 -1.98 -2.28 -5.63
C TRP A 107 -3.36 -2.23 -6.30
N HIS A 108 -4.15 -1.19 -6.05
CA HIS A 108 -5.48 -1.04 -6.68
C HIS A 108 -5.36 -0.86 -8.20
N ALA A 109 -4.39 -0.06 -8.64
CA ALA A 109 -4.14 0.14 -10.07
C ALA A 109 -3.68 -1.17 -10.75
N ALA A 110 -2.82 -1.97 -10.11
CA ALA A 110 -2.42 -3.27 -10.63
C ALA A 110 -3.61 -4.22 -10.81
N ARG A 111 -4.50 -4.28 -9.81
CA ARG A 111 -5.70 -5.12 -9.89
C ARG A 111 -6.65 -4.67 -10.99
N LEU A 112 -6.85 -3.35 -11.15
CA LEU A 112 -7.68 -2.80 -12.23
C LEU A 112 -7.13 -3.16 -13.61
N VAL A 113 -5.81 -3.04 -13.81
CA VAL A 113 -5.13 -3.44 -15.06
C VAL A 113 -5.26 -4.93 -15.30
N THR A 114 -4.95 -5.76 -14.29
CA THR A 114 -5.07 -7.22 -14.41
C THR A 114 -6.51 -7.61 -14.77
N ALA A 115 -7.50 -7.09 -14.05
CA ALA A 115 -8.91 -7.38 -14.29
C ALA A 115 -9.33 -6.93 -15.70
N GLY A 116 -8.96 -5.72 -16.12
CA GLY A 116 -9.24 -5.21 -17.45
C GLY A 116 -8.69 -6.12 -18.55
N VAL A 117 -7.42 -6.52 -18.43
CA VAL A 117 -6.79 -7.44 -19.39
C VAL A 117 -7.49 -8.79 -19.40
N GLN A 118 -7.67 -9.43 -18.25
CA GLN A 118 -8.26 -10.76 -18.14
C GLN A 118 -9.70 -10.80 -18.70
N ILE A 119 -10.54 -9.84 -18.32
CA ILE A 119 -11.94 -9.73 -18.78
C ILE A 119 -12.01 -9.59 -20.30
N HIS A 120 -11.10 -8.84 -20.90
CA HIS A 120 -11.16 -8.57 -22.35
C HIS A 120 -10.38 -9.58 -23.21
N THR A 121 -9.54 -10.44 -22.61
CA THR A 121 -8.75 -11.43 -23.36
C THR A 121 -9.17 -12.88 -23.10
N ARG A 122 -9.54 -13.25 -21.84
CA ARG A 122 -9.70 -14.63 -21.42
C ARG A 122 -11.06 -14.99 -20.83
N LEU A 123 -11.85 -13.96 -20.37
CA LEU A 123 -13.05 -14.17 -19.55
C LEU A 123 -14.31 -13.61 -20.25
N PRO A 124 -14.79 -14.25 -21.33
CA PRO A 124 -15.90 -13.72 -22.14
C PRO A 124 -17.26 -13.75 -21.43
N ARG A 125 -17.47 -14.68 -20.47
CA ARG A 125 -18.72 -14.74 -19.70
C ARG A 125 -18.76 -13.64 -18.62
N LEU A 126 -17.66 -13.46 -17.90
CA LEU A 126 -17.50 -12.39 -16.93
C LEU A 126 -17.60 -11.02 -17.62
N ARG A 127 -16.99 -10.87 -18.79
CA ARG A 127 -17.12 -9.68 -19.63
C ARG A 127 -18.59 -9.32 -19.89
N LYS A 128 -19.38 -10.27 -20.36
CA LYS A 128 -20.81 -10.05 -20.65
C LYS A 128 -21.60 -9.67 -19.39
N ALA A 129 -21.29 -10.27 -18.24
CA ALA A 129 -21.95 -9.94 -16.98
C ALA A 129 -21.62 -8.49 -16.54
N VAL A 130 -20.34 -8.10 -16.64
CA VAL A 130 -19.86 -6.75 -16.31
C VAL A 130 -20.45 -5.69 -17.26
N GLU A 131 -20.46 -5.94 -18.57
CA GLU A 131 -21.04 -5.04 -19.58
C GLU A 131 -22.55 -4.81 -19.39
N ARG A 132 -23.25 -5.75 -18.76
CA ARG A 132 -24.67 -5.62 -18.39
C ARG A 132 -24.90 -4.98 -17.01
N GLY A 133 -23.83 -4.65 -16.29
CA GLY A 133 -23.92 -4.07 -14.95
C GLY A 133 -24.39 -5.04 -13.88
N LEU A 134 -24.33 -6.37 -14.13
CA LEU A 134 -24.81 -7.39 -13.19
C LEU A 134 -23.89 -7.53 -11.98
N PHE A 135 -22.60 -7.28 -12.14
CA PHE A 135 -21.59 -7.43 -11.08
C PHE A 135 -21.15 -6.07 -10.53
N PRO A 136 -21.09 -5.91 -9.21
CA PRO A 136 -20.39 -4.79 -8.59
C PRO A 136 -18.92 -4.78 -9.02
N GLU A 137 -18.34 -3.58 -9.21
CA GLU A 137 -16.96 -3.41 -9.68
C GLU A 137 -15.95 -4.24 -8.90
N GLN A 138 -16.04 -4.19 -7.57
CA GLN A 138 -15.10 -4.91 -6.72
C GLN A 138 -15.18 -6.42 -6.92
N LEU A 139 -16.39 -6.98 -7.03
CA LEU A 139 -16.59 -8.41 -7.30
C LEU A 139 -16.03 -8.80 -8.68
N ALA A 140 -16.24 -7.96 -9.69
CA ALA A 140 -15.71 -8.19 -11.03
C ALA A 140 -14.16 -8.19 -11.04
N ILE A 141 -13.54 -7.23 -10.33
CA ILE A 141 -12.08 -7.17 -10.18
C ILE A 141 -11.54 -8.37 -9.40
N ASP A 142 -12.18 -8.72 -8.28
CA ASP A 142 -11.79 -9.85 -7.45
C ASP A 142 -11.87 -11.17 -8.25
N ALA A 143 -12.98 -11.40 -8.95
CA ALA A 143 -13.17 -12.58 -9.79
C ALA A 143 -12.15 -12.64 -10.93
N ALA A 144 -11.94 -11.56 -11.66
CA ALA A 144 -10.98 -11.54 -12.76
C ALA A 144 -9.54 -11.75 -12.29
N CYS A 145 -9.13 -11.14 -11.17
CA CYS A 145 -7.80 -11.34 -10.59
C CYS A 145 -7.61 -12.78 -10.09
N ARG A 146 -8.64 -13.38 -9.49
CA ARG A 146 -8.56 -14.77 -9.01
C ARG A 146 -8.51 -15.76 -10.15
N LEU A 147 -9.31 -15.54 -11.21
CA LEU A 147 -9.30 -16.34 -12.43
C LEU A 147 -8.01 -16.17 -13.28
N ALA A 148 -7.26 -15.08 -13.09
CA ALA A 148 -5.97 -14.86 -13.75
C ALA A 148 -4.94 -15.95 -13.43
N GLU A 149 -5.05 -16.58 -12.26
CA GLU A 149 -4.17 -17.65 -11.78
C GLU A 149 -4.54 -19.04 -12.35
N VAL A 150 -5.66 -19.15 -13.08
CA VAL A 150 -6.16 -20.40 -13.63
C VAL A 150 -5.49 -20.67 -14.98
N PRO A 151 -4.95 -21.89 -15.22
CA PRO A 151 -4.35 -22.26 -16.51
C PRO A 151 -5.31 -22.15 -17.70
N ASP A 152 -4.77 -21.78 -18.88
CA ASP A 152 -5.57 -21.62 -20.10
C ASP A 152 -6.32 -22.89 -20.53
N THR A 153 -5.80 -24.06 -20.17
CA THR A 153 -6.39 -25.37 -20.48
C THR A 153 -7.76 -25.57 -19.85
N ILE A 154 -8.01 -24.99 -18.68
CA ILE A 154 -9.25 -25.18 -17.90
C ILE A 154 -10.04 -23.90 -17.67
N ILE A 155 -9.49 -22.73 -18.05
CA ILE A 155 -10.11 -21.42 -17.72
C ILE A 155 -11.56 -21.32 -18.18
N GLY A 156 -11.90 -21.84 -19.37
CA GLY A 156 -13.26 -21.76 -19.90
C GLY A 156 -14.29 -22.53 -19.07
N ALA A 157 -13.90 -23.67 -18.51
CA ALA A 157 -14.74 -24.48 -17.63
C ALA A 157 -14.86 -23.81 -16.25
N VAL A 158 -13.73 -23.39 -15.67
CA VAL A 158 -13.69 -22.71 -14.36
C VAL A 158 -14.46 -21.39 -14.40
N GLU A 159 -14.29 -20.57 -15.44
CA GLU A 159 -15.07 -19.34 -15.63
C GLU A 159 -16.58 -19.63 -15.66
N SER A 160 -16.98 -20.67 -16.41
CA SER A 160 -18.40 -21.06 -16.50
C SER A 160 -18.99 -21.40 -15.15
N ASP A 161 -18.29 -22.21 -14.35
CA ASP A 161 -18.72 -22.63 -13.02
C ASP A 161 -18.82 -21.42 -12.07
N VAL A 162 -17.75 -20.61 -12.01
CA VAL A 162 -17.64 -19.49 -11.08
C VAL A 162 -18.65 -18.37 -11.42
N VAL A 163 -18.72 -17.93 -12.68
CA VAL A 163 -19.67 -16.89 -13.09
C VAL A 163 -21.10 -17.39 -12.91
N GLY A 164 -21.36 -18.68 -13.18
CA GLY A 164 -22.68 -19.29 -12.92
C GLY A 164 -23.06 -19.33 -11.45
N ALA A 165 -22.12 -19.64 -10.54
CA ALA A 165 -22.35 -19.61 -9.10
C ALA A 165 -22.63 -18.18 -8.61
N LEU A 166 -21.74 -17.23 -8.93
CA LEU A 166 -21.87 -15.83 -8.54
C LEU A 166 -23.18 -15.18 -9.05
N THR A 167 -23.60 -15.53 -10.27
CA THR A 167 -24.86 -15.02 -10.82
C THR A 167 -26.05 -15.55 -10.05
N ARG A 168 -26.08 -16.85 -9.72
CA ARG A 168 -27.16 -17.44 -8.92
C ARG A 168 -27.26 -16.82 -7.52
N ASP A 169 -26.11 -16.56 -6.89
CA ASP A 169 -26.07 -15.91 -5.57
C ASP A 169 -26.67 -14.52 -5.61
N LEU A 170 -26.27 -13.70 -6.60
CA LEU A 170 -26.80 -12.35 -6.78
C LEU A 170 -28.29 -12.32 -7.14
N ASP A 171 -28.75 -13.23 -8.00
CA ASP A 171 -30.17 -13.41 -8.35
C ASP A 171 -31.00 -13.86 -7.13
N GLY A 172 -30.40 -14.65 -6.24
CA GLY A 172 -30.97 -15.07 -4.96
C GLY A 172 -30.93 -13.99 -3.87
N GLY A 173 -30.40 -12.80 -4.16
CA GLY A 173 -30.25 -11.71 -3.20
C GLY A 173 -29.07 -11.87 -2.23
N HIS A 174 -28.23 -12.88 -2.43
CA HIS A 174 -26.99 -13.06 -1.67
C HIS A 174 -25.84 -12.31 -2.36
N ARG A 175 -25.10 -11.52 -1.58
CA ARG A 175 -23.87 -10.87 -2.07
C ARG A 175 -22.68 -11.77 -1.75
N PRO A 176 -22.04 -12.38 -2.74
CA PRO A 176 -20.87 -13.24 -2.52
C PRO A 176 -19.76 -12.47 -1.82
N SER A 177 -19.21 -13.07 -0.78
CA SER A 177 -18.00 -12.60 -0.11
C SER A 177 -16.75 -13.07 -0.86
N ARG A 178 -15.58 -12.52 -0.50
CA ARG A 178 -14.32 -12.99 -1.06
C ARG A 178 -14.03 -14.47 -0.75
N PRO A 179 -14.26 -14.99 0.46
CA PRO A 179 -14.16 -16.43 0.74
C PRO A 179 -15.09 -17.29 -0.13
N ASP A 180 -16.30 -16.83 -0.45
CA ASP A 180 -17.22 -17.55 -1.33
C ASP A 180 -16.66 -17.65 -2.74
N LEU A 181 -16.09 -16.55 -3.27
CA LEU A 181 -15.40 -16.52 -4.55
C LEU A 181 -14.19 -17.45 -4.54
N ASP A 182 -13.34 -17.38 -3.52
CA ASP A 182 -12.15 -18.23 -3.41
C ASP A 182 -12.55 -19.70 -3.38
N SER A 183 -13.55 -20.09 -2.59
CA SER A 183 -14.09 -21.45 -2.54
C SER A 183 -14.67 -21.91 -3.88
N ALA A 184 -15.37 -21.03 -4.59
CA ALA A 184 -15.93 -21.37 -5.92
C ALA A 184 -14.83 -21.63 -6.94
N VAL A 185 -13.77 -20.82 -6.95
CA VAL A 185 -12.62 -20.98 -7.85
C VAL A 185 -11.83 -22.24 -7.49
N ASP A 186 -11.47 -22.42 -6.21
CA ASP A 186 -10.67 -23.55 -5.76
C ASP A 186 -11.40 -24.88 -5.97
N GLY A 187 -12.67 -24.96 -5.61
CA GLY A 187 -13.48 -26.15 -5.85
C GLY A 187 -13.69 -26.45 -7.34
N SER A 188 -13.74 -25.43 -8.21
CA SER A 188 -13.80 -25.64 -9.65
C SER A 188 -12.45 -26.12 -10.22
N ARG A 189 -11.33 -25.52 -9.77
CA ARG A 189 -9.97 -25.98 -10.16
C ARG A 189 -9.73 -27.43 -9.76
N GLU A 190 -10.09 -27.79 -8.54
CA GLU A 190 -9.94 -29.17 -8.04
C GLU A 190 -10.73 -30.19 -8.89
N ARG A 191 -11.91 -29.82 -9.37
CA ARG A 191 -12.71 -30.69 -10.26
C ARG A 191 -12.12 -30.86 -11.66
N HIS A 192 -11.51 -29.80 -12.20
CA HIS A 192 -11.04 -29.79 -13.60
C HIS A 192 -9.55 -30.10 -13.74
N ASP A 193 -8.73 -29.82 -12.69
CA ASP A 193 -7.30 -30.15 -12.66
C ASP A 193 -6.81 -30.31 -11.21
N PRO A 194 -7.00 -31.51 -10.61
CA PRO A 194 -6.59 -31.77 -9.22
C PRO A 194 -5.08 -31.63 -8.99
N GLN A 195 -4.26 -31.93 -9.99
CA GLN A 195 -2.80 -31.85 -9.87
C GLN A 195 -2.36 -30.38 -9.75
N ALA A 196 -2.79 -29.51 -10.66
CA ALA A 196 -2.48 -28.09 -10.62
C ALA A 196 -3.07 -27.41 -9.37
N ALA A 197 -4.18 -27.91 -8.82
CA ALA A 197 -4.72 -27.44 -7.55
C ALA A 197 -3.76 -27.75 -6.38
N GLY A 198 -3.18 -28.95 -6.34
CA GLY A 198 -2.17 -29.34 -5.34
C GLY A 198 -0.90 -28.48 -5.44
N ASP A 199 -0.36 -28.31 -6.65
CA ASP A 199 0.84 -27.50 -6.89
C ASP A 199 0.63 -26.03 -6.46
N ALA A 200 -0.59 -25.50 -6.61
CA ALA A 200 -0.93 -24.15 -6.17
C ALA A 200 -0.94 -24.02 -4.63
N VAL A 201 -1.35 -25.06 -3.90
CA VAL A 201 -1.27 -25.08 -2.44
C VAL A 201 0.18 -25.05 -1.99
N ASP A 202 1.05 -25.85 -2.59
CA ASP A 202 2.48 -25.87 -2.28
C ASP A 202 3.12 -24.50 -2.55
N ALA A 203 2.81 -23.87 -3.69
CA ALA A 203 3.29 -22.53 -4.02
C ALA A 203 2.78 -21.45 -3.02
N ALA A 204 1.54 -21.56 -2.54
CA ALA A 204 0.98 -20.65 -1.55
C ALA A 204 1.70 -20.75 -0.18
N VAL A 205 2.13 -21.96 0.20
CA VAL A 205 2.92 -22.18 1.42
C VAL A 205 4.26 -21.43 1.37
N GLU A 206 4.91 -21.38 0.20
CA GLU A 206 6.16 -20.63 0.03
C GLU A 206 5.98 -19.10 0.12
N GLN A 207 4.76 -18.60 -0.09
CA GLN A 207 4.41 -17.16 -0.02
C GLN A 207 3.88 -16.72 1.35
N ARG A 208 4.00 -17.56 2.37
CA ARG A 208 3.59 -17.22 3.74
C ARG A 208 4.27 -15.93 4.22
N THR A 209 3.52 -15.08 4.93
CA THR A 209 4.03 -13.77 5.35
C THR A 209 3.28 -13.24 6.57
N VAL A 210 3.94 -12.36 7.33
CA VAL A 210 3.33 -11.58 8.41
C VAL A 210 3.59 -10.10 8.13
N ARG A 211 2.58 -9.26 8.28
CA ARG A 211 2.68 -7.82 8.06
C ARG A 211 2.04 -7.05 9.19
N PHE A 212 2.66 -5.96 9.58
CA PHE A 212 2.16 -5.01 10.55
C PHE A 212 1.86 -3.68 9.86
N ARG A 213 0.73 -3.06 10.19
CA ARG A 213 0.33 -1.76 9.64
C ARG A 213 -0.19 -0.87 10.75
N PRO A 214 0.25 0.41 10.82
CA PRO A 214 -0.33 1.39 11.71
C PRO A 214 -1.83 1.49 11.51
N ALA A 215 -2.57 1.56 12.61
CA ALA A 215 -4.01 1.76 12.63
C ALA A 215 -4.35 3.04 13.42
N ARG A 216 -5.64 3.33 13.59
CA ARG A 216 -6.08 4.51 14.37
C ARG A 216 -5.81 4.32 15.86
N ASP A 217 -5.77 5.42 16.58
CA ASP A 217 -5.79 5.47 18.05
C ASP A 217 -4.65 4.68 18.72
N GLY A 218 -3.45 4.74 18.14
CA GLY A 218 -2.26 4.07 18.67
C GLY A 218 -2.24 2.56 18.50
N MET A 219 -3.16 2.01 17.71
CA MET A 219 -3.20 0.58 17.42
C MET A 219 -2.34 0.23 16.21
N THR A 220 -1.94 -1.03 16.15
CA THR A 220 -1.30 -1.62 14.97
C THR A 220 -2.08 -2.88 14.58
N SER A 221 -2.46 -2.96 13.31
CA SER A 221 -3.08 -4.16 12.74
C SER A 221 -2.00 -5.13 12.28
N MET A 222 -2.11 -6.37 12.72
CA MET A 222 -1.30 -7.48 12.23
C MET A 222 -2.13 -8.32 11.23
N TRP A 223 -1.51 -8.67 10.12
CA TRP A 223 -2.06 -9.58 9.13
C TRP A 223 -1.04 -10.68 8.84
N ALA A 224 -1.49 -11.93 8.88
CA ALA A 224 -0.66 -13.08 8.61
C ALA A 224 -1.33 -13.99 7.56
N SER A 225 -0.54 -14.48 6.59
CA SER A 225 -0.92 -15.57 5.69
C SER A 225 -0.07 -16.77 6.04
N LEU A 226 -0.71 -17.79 6.59
CA LEU A 226 -0.09 -19.00 7.11
C LEU A 226 -0.79 -20.22 6.51
N PRO A 227 -0.12 -21.39 6.45
CA PRO A 227 -0.79 -22.64 6.16
C PRO A 227 -1.97 -22.84 7.10
N SER A 228 -3.12 -23.29 6.57
CA SER A 228 -4.37 -23.38 7.33
C SER A 228 -4.25 -24.23 8.60
N GLY A 229 -3.46 -25.30 8.55
CA GLY A 229 -3.19 -26.16 9.73
C GLY A 229 -2.44 -25.42 10.84
N ASP A 230 -1.44 -24.62 10.48
CA ASP A 230 -0.65 -23.84 11.46
C ASP A 230 -1.46 -22.67 12.01
N ALA A 231 -2.23 -21.99 11.15
CA ALA A 231 -3.14 -20.95 11.57
C ALA A 231 -4.20 -21.46 12.57
N GLU A 232 -4.74 -22.69 12.34
CA GLU A 232 -5.70 -23.30 13.23
C GLU A 232 -5.08 -23.70 14.57
N LYS A 233 -3.84 -24.22 14.59
CA LYS A 233 -3.09 -24.47 15.84
C LYS A 233 -2.92 -23.18 16.66
N LEU A 234 -2.48 -22.09 16.00
CA LEU A 234 -2.32 -20.79 16.61
C LEU A 234 -3.65 -20.26 17.18
N ARG A 235 -4.71 -20.33 16.38
CA ARG A 235 -6.07 -19.91 16.78
C ARG A 235 -6.53 -20.66 18.03
N ARG A 236 -6.41 -21.99 18.04
CA ARG A 236 -6.83 -22.84 19.18
C ARG A 236 -6.05 -22.47 20.46
N ARG A 237 -4.76 -22.19 20.35
CA ARG A 237 -3.94 -21.80 21.49
C ARG A 237 -4.39 -20.46 22.07
N ILE A 238 -4.60 -19.45 21.22
CA ILE A 238 -5.13 -18.14 21.62
C ILE A 238 -6.51 -18.28 22.27
N ASP A 239 -7.41 -19.05 21.66
CA ASP A 239 -8.76 -19.29 22.18
C ASP A 239 -8.74 -20.04 23.53
N SER A 240 -7.83 -20.99 23.70
CA SER A 240 -7.66 -21.73 24.98
C SER A 240 -7.19 -20.81 26.10
N ALA A 241 -6.16 -19.99 25.85
CA ALA A 241 -5.65 -19.05 26.83
C ALA A 241 -6.72 -18.00 27.22
N ALA A 242 -7.42 -17.43 26.24
CA ALA A 242 -8.50 -16.49 26.47
C ALA A 242 -9.68 -17.10 27.27
N ARG A 243 -10.00 -18.38 27.01
CA ARG A 243 -11.02 -19.10 27.75
C ARG A 243 -10.61 -19.31 29.22
N ALA A 244 -9.38 -19.79 29.45
CA ALA A 244 -8.87 -20.01 30.81
C ALA A 244 -8.87 -18.71 31.62
N ALA A 245 -8.44 -17.59 31.03
CA ALA A 245 -8.50 -16.28 31.68
C ALA A 245 -9.92 -15.83 31.98
N SER A 246 -10.87 -16.06 31.07
CA SER A 246 -12.28 -15.74 31.28
C SER A 246 -12.92 -16.59 32.39
N GLU A 247 -12.59 -17.89 32.44
CA GLU A 247 -13.07 -18.82 33.48
C GLU A 247 -12.52 -18.50 34.88
N SER A 248 -11.31 -17.89 34.94
CA SER A 248 -10.73 -17.37 36.18
C SER A 248 -11.32 -16.02 36.64
N GLY A 249 -12.33 -15.50 35.93
CA GLY A 249 -13.04 -14.28 36.33
C GLY A 249 -12.39 -12.98 35.88
N HIS A 250 -11.52 -13.02 34.87
CA HIS A 250 -10.87 -11.81 34.36
C HIS A 250 -11.90 -10.84 33.76
N PRO A 251 -11.85 -9.51 34.06
CA PRO A 251 -12.90 -8.56 33.69
C PRO A 251 -12.90 -8.16 32.21
N ARG A 252 -11.88 -8.52 31.42
CA ARG A 252 -11.77 -8.18 30.01
C ARG A 252 -12.70 -9.03 29.15
N THR A 253 -13.13 -8.46 27.99
CA THR A 253 -13.91 -9.20 27.00
C THR A 253 -13.08 -10.33 26.39
N ARG A 254 -13.74 -11.34 25.82
CA ARG A 254 -13.08 -12.46 25.16
C ARG A 254 -12.11 -12.01 24.05
N ASP A 255 -12.47 -10.99 23.27
CA ASP A 255 -11.61 -10.49 22.19
C ASP A 255 -10.38 -9.77 22.73
N GLN A 256 -10.52 -9.02 23.84
CA GLN A 256 -9.37 -8.44 24.53
C GLN A 256 -8.43 -9.53 25.08
N LEU A 257 -8.97 -10.57 25.69
CA LEU A 257 -8.17 -11.70 26.20
C LEU A 257 -7.46 -12.48 25.07
N ARG A 258 -8.07 -12.57 23.89
CA ARG A 258 -7.42 -13.14 22.71
C ARG A 258 -6.25 -12.28 22.21
N ALA A 259 -6.43 -10.97 22.22
CA ALA A 259 -5.36 -10.04 21.87
C ALA A 259 -4.21 -10.12 22.90
N ASP A 260 -4.53 -10.15 24.18
CA ASP A 260 -3.53 -10.32 25.25
C ASP A 260 -2.75 -11.64 25.10
N ALA A 261 -3.45 -12.74 24.82
CA ALA A 261 -2.83 -14.04 24.58
C ALA A 261 -1.88 -14.03 23.37
N LEU A 262 -2.25 -13.32 22.30
CA LEU A 262 -1.39 -13.15 21.13
C LEU A 262 -0.15 -12.30 21.49
N CYS A 263 -0.31 -11.20 22.21
CA CYS A 263 0.80 -10.35 22.65
C CYS A 263 1.78 -11.10 23.56
N ALA A 264 1.27 -11.97 24.45
CA ALA A 264 2.10 -12.80 25.34
C ALA A 264 3.02 -13.77 24.57
N LEU A 265 2.70 -14.13 23.33
CA LEU A 265 3.60 -14.94 22.49
C LEU A 265 4.87 -14.16 22.06
N GLY A 266 4.83 -12.84 22.09
CA GLY A 266 5.97 -11.97 21.79
C GLY A 266 6.82 -11.58 22.99
N ASP A 267 6.43 -11.97 24.21
CA ASP A 267 7.16 -11.64 25.43
C ASP A 267 8.28 -12.67 25.68
N PRO A 268 9.55 -12.25 25.67
CA PRO A 268 10.68 -13.16 25.89
C PRO A 268 10.71 -13.77 27.31
N THR A 269 10.01 -13.20 28.29
CA THR A 269 9.94 -13.72 29.67
C THR A 269 8.96 -14.89 29.80
N THR A 270 8.08 -15.10 28.84
CA THR A 270 7.15 -16.24 28.75
C THR A 270 7.77 -17.46 28.06
N ASN A 271 9.03 -17.77 28.38
CA ASN A 271 9.81 -18.87 27.79
C ASN A 271 9.14 -20.27 27.85
N ASP A 272 8.13 -20.46 28.71
CA ASP A 272 7.37 -21.70 28.83
C ASP A 272 6.41 -21.97 27.63
N ILE A 273 6.19 -20.93 26.79
CA ILE A 273 5.27 -21.04 25.65
C ILE A 273 5.99 -21.56 24.39
N GLY A 274 7.28 -21.30 24.27
CA GLY A 274 8.10 -21.70 23.11
C GLY A 274 8.40 -23.20 23.06
N THR A 275 8.73 -23.81 24.20
CA THR A 275 9.05 -25.25 24.33
C THR A 275 7.82 -26.13 24.09
N SER A 276 6.67 -25.74 24.59
CA SER A 276 5.43 -26.55 24.50
C SER A 276 4.79 -26.60 23.10
N LEU A 277 5.20 -25.76 22.16
CA LEU A 277 4.68 -25.83 20.78
C LEU A 277 5.28 -27.00 19.97
N TYR A 278 6.47 -27.47 20.37
CA TYR A 278 7.20 -28.54 19.66
C TYR A 278 7.28 -29.86 20.45
N ASP A 279 7.24 -29.82 21.77
CA ASP A 279 7.31 -31.03 22.62
C ASP A 279 6.02 -31.89 22.57
N ALA A 280 4.93 -31.36 22.01
CA ALA A 280 3.70 -32.13 21.82
C ALA A 280 3.78 -33.15 20.66
N GLU A 281 4.81 -33.08 19.81
CA GLU A 281 5.01 -34.06 18.72
C GLU A 281 5.84 -35.28 19.16
N GLU A 282 6.61 -35.20 20.23
CA GLU A 282 7.40 -36.35 20.73
C GLU A 282 6.61 -37.35 21.60
N SER A 283 5.45 -36.95 22.13
CA SER A 283 4.64 -37.85 22.97
C SER A 283 3.51 -38.57 22.26
N ALA A 284 3.36 -38.37 20.92
CA ALA A 284 2.43 -39.13 20.09
C ALA A 284 3.11 -40.22 19.25
N GLY A 285 4.19 -40.77 19.80
CA GLY A 285 4.84 -41.97 19.21
C GLY A 285 4.09 -43.23 19.61
N ALA A 286 3.28 -43.73 18.74
CA ALA A 286 2.87 -45.11 18.43
C ALA A 286 1.45 -45.13 17.85
N CYS A 287 1.32 -44.91 16.57
CA CYS A 287 0.23 -45.45 15.78
C CYS A 287 0.76 -45.79 14.38
N ASP A 288 0.57 -47.02 14.07
CA ASP A 288 0.91 -47.89 12.97
C ASP A 288 1.17 -47.27 11.58
N ALA A 289 2.23 -47.81 11.00
CA ALA A 289 2.57 -47.79 9.59
C ALA A 289 1.47 -48.38 8.72
N ALA A 290 0.68 -47.53 8.08
CA ALA A 290 0.02 -47.87 6.79
C ALA A 290 -0.73 -46.63 6.25
N THR A 291 -0.02 -45.64 5.73
CA THR A 291 -0.41 -44.83 4.57
C THR A 291 0.77 -43.87 4.29
N GLY A 292 1.35 -44.04 3.09
CA GLY A 292 2.50 -43.23 2.66
C GLY A 292 2.13 -41.75 2.50
N THR A 293 2.50 -40.95 3.48
CA THR A 293 2.47 -39.51 3.41
C THR A 293 3.90 -38.98 3.46
N ARG A 294 4.23 -38.19 2.46
CA ARG A 294 5.53 -37.56 2.22
C ARG A 294 6.15 -36.98 3.48
N ALA A 295 7.17 -37.61 4.00
CA ALA A 295 8.17 -37.05 4.89
C ALA A 295 9.15 -36.21 4.04
N GLY A 296 8.87 -34.96 3.79
CA GLY A 296 9.74 -34.13 2.94
C GLY A 296 9.83 -32.66 3.28
N ALA A 297 8.93 -32.14 4.11
CA ALA A 297 8.85 -30.68 4.33
C ALA A 297 9.26 -30.21 5.75
N ALA A 298 9.66 -31.12 6.64
CA ALA A 298 9.98 -30.76 8.04
C ALA A 298 11.46 -30.46 8.31
N ALA A 299 12.36 -30.73 7.35
CA ALA A 299 13.81 -30.67 7.60
C ALA A 299 14.45 -29.29 7.39
N ASP A 300 13.72 -28.28 6.90
CA ASP A 300 14.29 -26.97 6.51
C ASP A 300 13.73 -25.78 7.34
N ARG A 301 13.08 -26.05 8.47
CA ARG A 301 12.68 -24.96 9.38
C ARG A 301 13.84 -24.61 10.30
N PRO A 302 14.35 -23.35 10.30
CA PRO A 302 15.32 -22.94 11.27
C PRO A 302 14.73 -23.09 12.69
N PRO A 303 15.50 -23.57 13.69
CA PRO A 303 15.01 -23.72 15.05
C PRO A 303 14.57 -22.35 15.58
N LEU A 304 13.34 -22.25 16.09
CA LEU A 304 12.84 -21.10 16.81
C LEU A 304 13.56 -21.03 18.18
N GLY A 305 14.70 -20.45 18.23
CA GLY A 305 15.58 -20.38 19.41
C GLY A 305 16.99 -19.99 19.02
N ALA A 306 17.30 -19.93 17.70
CA ALA A 306 18.45 -19.19 17.26
C ALA A 306 18.17 -17.71 17.54
N SER A 307 19.02 -17.06 18.34
CA SER A 307 18.96 -15.62 18.58
C SER A 307 18.90 -14.90 17.23
N TRP A 308 17.73 -14.40 16.87
CA TRP A 308 17.53 -13.63 15.67
C TRP A 308 18.16 -12.25 15.86
N GLY A 309 19.44 -12.16 15.56
CA GLY A 309 20.21 -10.93 15.59
C GLY A 309 20.65 -10.48 16.97
N THR A 310 21.75 -9.76 17.01
CA THR A 310 22.14 -8.94 18.17
C THR A 310 21.02 -7.95 18.44
N GLU A 311 20.57 -7.83 19.67
CA GLU A 311 19.60 -6.81 20.11
C GLU A 311 20.04 -5.45 19.57
N GLN A 312 19.28 -4.94 18.61
CA GLN A 312 19.52 -3.60 18.10
C GLN A 312 19.05 -2.62 19.18
N PRO A 313 19.87 -1.62 19.51
CA PRO A 313 19.46 -0.65 20.52
C PRO A 313 18.17 0.05 20.06
N ILE A 314 17.21 0.19 20.96
CA ILE A 314 16.01 0.99 20.72
C ILE A 314 16.46 2.42 20.51
N ARG A 315 16.20 2.97 19.30
CA ARG A 315 16.50 4.37 18.99
C ARG A 315 15.24 5.20 19.19
N ILE A 316 15.32 6.18 20.08
CA ILE A 316 14.25 7.13 20.35
C ILE A 316 14.67 8.49 19.82
N SER A 317 14.02 8.93 18.74
CA SER A 317 14.22 10.27 18.20
C SER A 317 13.20 11.23 18.80
N ILE A 318 13.67 12.19 19.56
CA ILE A 318 12.85 13.26 20.14
C ILE A 318 12.85 14.41 19.13
N ILE A 319 11.69 14.65 18.50
CA ILE A 319 11.53 15.80 17.62
C ILE A 319 11.07 16.98 18.48
N ASP A 320 11.83 18.08 18.46
CA ASP A 320 11.56 19.27 19.28
C ASP A 320 10.21 19.90 18.96
N SER A 321 9.22 19.46 19.71
CA SER A 321 7.87 20.02 19.73
C SER A 321 7.41 20.33 21.15
N VAL A 322 8.26 20.05 22.14
CA VAL A 322 7.95 20.14 23.58
C VAL A 322 7.61 21.59 24.00
N ALA A 323 8.20 22.57 23.36
CA ALA A 323 7.93 23.97 23.64
C ALA A 323 6.49 24.43 23.31
N GLN A 324 5.66 23.58 22.75
CA GLN A 324 4.37 23.98 22.17
C GLN A 324 3.15 23.23 22.74
N GLY A 325 3.29 22.55 23.86
CA GLY A 325 2.17 21.88 24.53
C GLY A 325 1.52 20.76 23.71
N LEU A 326 2.30 20.02 22.94
CA LEU A 326 1.80 18.89 22.16
C LEU A 326 1.44 17.70 23.06
N PRO A 327 0.48 16.87 22.65
CA PRO A 327 0.04 15.73 23.42
C PRO A 327 1.19 14.78 23.71
N ASN A 328 1.13 14.14 24.87
CA ASN A 328 2.08 13.13 25.37
C ASN A 328 2.04 11.87 24.48
N ARG A 329 2.73 11.92 23.36
CA ARG A 329 2.63 10.93 22.29
C ARG A 329 4.01 10.54 21.77
N VAL A 330 4.27 9.25 21.73
CA VAL A 330 5.44 8.63 21.09
C VAL A 330 5.04 8.09 19.73
N GLN A 331 5.75 8.48 18.68
CA GLN A 331 5.48 8.02 17.33
C GLN A 331 6.61 7.09 16.87
N PHE A 332 6.24 5.93 16.37
CA PHE A 332 7.16 5.01 15.72
C PHE A 332 7.47 5.45 14.30
N VAL A 333 8.61 5.04 13.78
CA VAL A 333 9.06 5.43 12.43
C VAL A 333 8.07 5.01 11.35
N ASN A 334 7.41 3.87 11.52
CA ASN A 334 6.39 3.36 10.59
C ASN A 334 5.04 4.11 10.67
N GLY A 335 4.96 5.20 11.46
CA GLY A 335 3.75 6.01 11.62
C GLY A 335 2.78 5.54 12.70
N ALA A 336 2.99 4.38 13.33
CA ALA A 336 2.26 3.99 14.53
C ALA A 336 2.61 4.93 15.69
N TYR A 337 1.78 4.98 16.72
CA TYR A 337 2.07 5.78 17.90
C TYR A 337 1.56 5.13 19.17
N SER A 338 2.14 5.51 20.31
CA SER A 338 1.74 5.12 21.67
C SER A 338 1.80 6.32 22.62
N SER A 339 1.42 6.12 23.89
CA SER A 339 1.57 7.14 24.94
C SER A 339 3.01 7.20 25.43
N PHE A 340 3.36 8.31 26.07
CA PHE A 340 4.63 8.43 26.76
C PHE A 340 4.70 7.52 27.99
N ASP A 341 3.57 7.27 28.63
CA ASP A 341 3.49 6.35 29.78
C ASP A 341 3.88 4.94 29.36
N TRP A 342 3.39 4.47 28.19
CA TRP A 342 3.82 3.19 27.62
C TRP A 342 5.34 3.15 27.40
N LEU A 343 5.93 4.22 26.88
CA LEU A 343 7.39 4.27 26.69
C LEU A 343 8.13 4.19 28.03
N CYS A 344 7.64 4.91 29.05
CA CYS A 344 8.23 4.84 30.40
C CYS A 344 8.12 3.43 31.01
N GLU A 345 6.97 2.78 30.88
CA GLU A 345 6.77 1.41 31.33
C GLU A 345 7.71 0.45 30.61
N GLU A 346 7.85 0.55 29.30
CA GLU A 346 8.75 -0.28 28.51
C GLU A 346 10.22 -0.08 28.89
N LEU A 347 10.65 1.17 29.09
CA LEU A 347 12.01 1.49 29.52
C LEU A 347 12.32 1.03 30.95
N LEU A 348 11.31 1.02 31.82
CA LEU A 348 11.47 0.60 33.20
C LEU A 348 11.38 -0.93 33.40
N SER A 349 10.60 -1.60 32.56
CA SER A 349 10.42 -3.05 32.56
C SER A 349 11.48 -3.80 31.76
N GLY A 350 12.09 -3.12 30.79
CA GLY A 350 13.11 -3.68 29.93
C GLY A 350 14.43 -3.85 30.67
N GLY A 351 14.90 -5.09 30.79
CA GLY A 351 16.24 -5.40 31.25
C GLY A 351 17.34 -4.72 30.43
N ASP A 352 18.42 -5.37 30.08
CA ASP A 352 19.63 -4.82 29.41
C ASP A 352 19.43 -4.14 28.03
N SER A 353 18.21 -3.75 27.66
CA SER A 353 17.93 -3.06 26.38
C SER A 353 18.66 -1.72 26.31
N LYS A 354 19.62 -1.61 25.40
CA LYS A 354 20.34 -0.35 25.14
C LYS A 354 19.40 0.63 24.43
N VAL A 355 19.12 1.76 25.07
CA VAL A 355 18.33 2.84 24.50
C VAL A 355 19.23 3.99 24.08
N ARG A 356 19.08 4.44 22.85
CA ARG A 356 19.77 5.63 22.33
C ARG A 356 18.77 6.76 22.08
N PHE A 357 18.96 7.88 22.76
CA PHE A 357 18.19 9.08 22.54
C PHE A 357 18.89 10.00 21.54
N GLU A 358 18.13 10.56 20.62
CA GLU A 358 18.58 11.54 19.64
C GLU A 358 17.57 12.69 19.58
N LEU A 359 18.05 13.92 19.68
CA LEU A 359 17.25 15.12 19.50
C LEU A 359 17.29 15.54 18.01
N LEU A 360 16.12 15.61 17.38
CA LEU A 360 16.00 16.01 15.98
C LEU A 360 15.35 17.38 15.87
N ASP A 361 16.07 18.34 15.28
CA ASP A 361 15.50 19.62 14.89
C ASP A 361 14.62 19.41 13.63
N PRO A 362 13.32 19.73 13.67
CA PRO A 362 12.43 19.56 12.51
C PRO A 362 12.70 20.57 11.38
N GLN A 363 13.53 21.59 11.58
CA GLN A 363 13.82 22.57 10.54
C GLN A 363 14.55 21.95 9.33
N PRO A 364 14.19 22.33 8.08
CA PRO A 364 14.86 21.79 6.90
C PRO A 364 16.31 22.27 6.79
N GLY A 365 17.16 21.44 6.18
CA GLY A 365 18.54 21.81 5.86
C GLY A 365 19.53 21.86 7.02
N VAL A 366 19.15 21.42 8.23
CA VAL A 366 20.05 21.46 9.42
C VAL A 366 21.31 20.62 9.21
N GLN A 367 21.24 19.57 8.40
CA GLN A 367 22.36 18.69 8.08
C GLN A 367 23.12 19.10 6.80
N ASP A 368 22.66 20.13 6.09
CA ASP A 368 23.24 20.58 4.84
C ASP A 368 24.45 21.49 5.13
N THR A 369 25.65 20.91 5.07
CA THR A 369 26.90 21.70 5.22
C THR A 369 27.52 21.94 3.85
N PRO A 370 28.25 23.07 3.63
CA PRO A 370 28.84 23.41 2.34
C PRO A 370 29.70 22.30 1.74
N ASP A 371 30.46 21.57 2.57
CA ASP A 371 31.31 20.47 2.13
C ASP A 371 30.54 19.18 1.86
N ALA A 372 29.44 18.94 2.57
CA ALA A 372 28.64 17.73 2.42
C ALA A 372 27.77 17.77 1.16
N VAL A 373 27.23 18.93 0.80
CA VAL A 373 26.31 19.10 -0.34
C VAL A 373 26.99 18.83 -1.70
N LEU A 374 28.31 18.98 -1.78
CA LEU A 374 29.08 18.70 -2.99
C LEU A 374 29.65 17.26 -3.02
N LYS A 375 29.29 16.40 -2.08
CA LYS A 375 29.69 14.99 -2.06
C LYS A 375 28.50 14.10 -2.40
N TYR A 376 28.71 13.09 -3.24
CA TYR A 376 27.67 12.12 -3.59
C TYR A 376 27.20 11.28 -2.38
N PHE A 377 28.07 11.07 -1.40
CA PHE A 377 27.79 10.21 -0.25
C PHE A 377 26.76 10.85 0.70
N ILE A 378 25.67 10.12 0.93
CA ILE A 378 24.62 10.49 1.88
C ILE A 378 25.01 9.94 3.26
N THR A 379 25.19 10.82 4.23
CA THR A 379 25.54 10.39 5.59
C THR A 379 24.40 9.61 6.24
N PRO A 380 24.67 8.66 7.16
CA PRO A 380 23.62 7.92 7.87
C PRO A 380 22.62 8.83 8.58
N ALA A 381 23.08 9.95 9.16
CA ALA A 381 22.22 10.92 9.83
C ALA A 381 21.27 11.63 8.85
N LEU A 382 21.77 12.04 7.69
CA LEU A 382 20.94 12.66 6.65
C LEU A 382 19.97 11.63 6.06
N ALA A 383 20.43 10.38 5.84
CA ALA A 383 19.60 9.30 5.35
C ALA A 383 18.41 9.02 6.29
N GLU A 384 18.66 8.93 7.59
CA GLU A 384 17.62 8.71 8.60
C GLU A 384 16.65 9.90 8.63
N ARG A 385 17.16 11.11 8.55
CA ARG A 385 16.36 12.32 8.50
C ARG A 385 15.40 12.34 7.30
N ILE A 386 15.87 11.92 6.13
CA ILE A 386 15.03 11.79 4.92
C ILE A 386 13.93 10.75 5.14
N ARG A 387 14.25 9.60 5.74
CA ARG A 387 13.26 8.56 6.05
C ARG A 387 12.18 9.07 7.01
N LEU A 388 12.59 9.74 8.09
CA LEU A 388 11.68 10.34 9.07
C LEU A 388 10.84 11.49 8.47
N ARG A 389 11.35 12.18 7.47
CA ARG A 389 10.59 13.20 6.73
C ARG A 389 9.56 12.56 5.81
N ASP A 390 9.96 11.57 5.03
CA ASP A 390 9.13 11.02 3.95
C ASP A 390 8.10 9.98 4.42
N GLY A 391 8.46 9.13 5.38
CA GLY A 391 7.59 8.09 5.95
C GLY A 391 7.40 6.87 5.05
N THR A 392 7.20 7.07 3.75
CA THR A 392 7.07 6.02 2.72
C THR A 392 7.75 6.45 1.42
N CYS A 393 7.79 5.54 0.46
CA CYS A 393 8.15 5.86 -0.92
C CYS A 393 7.32 7.04 -1.44
N ARG A 394 7.97 8.04 -2.03
CA ARG A 394 7.36 9.30 -2.45
C ARG A 394 6.70 9.25 -3.83
N HIS A 395 6.72 8.09 -4.50
CA HIS A 395 5.94 7.90 -5.73
C HIS A 395 4.44 7.85 -5.41
N PRO A 396 3.55 8.48 -6.22
CA PRO A 396 2.11 8.52 -5.99
C PRO A 396 1.52 7.15 -5.74
N GLY A 397 0.72 7.01 -4.67
CA GLY A 397 0.05 5.76 -4.33
C GLY A 397 0.95 4.62 -3.84
N CYS A 398 2.25 4.84 -3.66
CA CYS A 398 3.16 3.85 -3.10
C CYS A 398 3.14 3.89 -1.58
N THR A 399 3.04 2.72 -0.94
CA THR A 399 2.97 2.57 0.52
C THR A 399 4.16 1.80 1.10
N VAL A 400 5.24 1.63 0.34
CA VAL A 400 6.47 0.98 0.81
C VAL A 400 7.10 1.87 1.88
N ASP A 401 7.40 1.29 3.04
CA ASP A 401 8.00 1.99 4.17
C ASP A 401 9.32 2.67 3.77
N ALA A 402 9.61 3.84 4.34
CA ALA A 402 10.82 4.60 4.04
C ALA A 402 12.11 3.85 4.38
N HIS A 403 12.07 2.91 5.34
CA HIS A 403 13.22 2.06 5.67
C HIS A 403 13.53 1.02 4.59
N ASP A 404 12.50 0.59 3.84
CA ASP A 404 12.63 -0.32 2.70
C ASP A 404 12.92 0.44 1.38
N CYS A 405 13.14 1.75 1.47
CA CYS A 405 13.44 2.62 0.33
C CYS A 405 14.94 2.93 0.22
N GLU A 406 15.36 3.10 -1.01
CA GLU A 406 16.64 3.73 -1.37
C GLU A 406 16.46 5.26 -1.31
N ILE A 407 17.51 5.99 -0.91
CA ILE A 407 17.50 7.45 -0.94
C ILE A 407 18.17 7.91 -2.22
N ASP A 408 17.47 8.70 -2.99
CA ASP A 408 17.89 9.14 -4.31
C ASP A 408 17.88 10.67 -4.44
N HIS A 409 18.74 11.20 -5.30
CA HIS A 409 18.76 12.61 -5.66
C HIS A 409 17.63 12.93 -6.64
N VAL A 410 16.74 13.87 -6.31
CA VAL A 410 15.66 14.29 -7.22
C VAL A 410 16.24 14.87 -8.51
N ILE A 411 17.14 15.85 -8.38
CA ILE A 411 18.01 16.32 -9.45
C ILE A 411 19.29 15.52 -9.37
N ALA A 412 19.65 14.86 -10.44
CA ALA A 412 20.82 13.95 -10.47
C ALA A 412 22.11 14.66 -10.05
N PHE A 413 22.93 13.98 -9.26
CA PHE A 413 24.26 14.45 -8.88
C PHE A 413 25.21 14.36 -10.08
N ASP A 414 25.97 15.43 -10.34
CA ASP A 414 27.02 15.41 -11.37
C ASP A 414 28.37 15.02 -10.74
N HIS A 415 28.83 13.81 -11.03
CA HIS A 415 30.10 13.29 -10.48
C HIS A 415 31.34 13.99 -11.01
N GLN A 416 31.25 14.65 -12.16
CA GLN A 416 32.40 15.37 -12.77
C GLN A 416 32.43 16.84 -12.34
N ARG A 417 31.23 17.45 -12.16
CA ARG A 417 31.05 18.85 -11.77
C ARG A 417 29.95 18.97 -10.73
N PRO A 418 30.23 18.61 -9.48
CA PRO A 418 29.22 18.59 -8.41
C PRO A 418 28.46 19.91 -8.23
N GLU A 419 29.10 21.03 -8.55
CA GLU A 419 28.52 22.38 -8.48
C GLU A 419 27.44 22.65 -9.55
N LEU A 420 27.38 21.84 -10.61
CA LEU A 420 26.38 21.95 -11.69
C LEU A 420 25.25 20.94 -11.58
N GLY A 421 25.44 19.90 -10.77
CA GLY A 421 24.43 18.85 -10.52
C GLY A 421 23.52 19.17 -9.34
N GLY A 422 22.65 18.22 -9.01
CA GLY A 422 21.82 18.28 -7.81
C GLY A 422 22.66 18.01 -6.56
N PRO A 423 22.65 18.89 -5.55
CA PRO A 423 23.45 18.71 -4.34
C PRO A 423 22.92 17.57 -3.46
N THR A 424 23.78 17.00 -2.62
CA THR A 424 23.40 16.10 -1.54
C THR A 424 22.87 16.91 -0.36
N ALA A 425 21.64 17.41 -0.49
CA ALA A 425 20.96 18.26 0.47
C ALA A 425 19.56 17.73 0.74
N GLU A 426 19.01 18.04 1.93
CA GLU A 426 17.71 17.51 2.36
C GLU A 426 16.60 17.74 1.32
N TRP A 427 16.58 18.92 0.69
CA TRP A 427 15.55 19.28 -0.29
C TRP A 427 15.65 18.51 -1.61
N ASN A 428 16.84 18.02 -1.96
CA ASN A 428 17.11 17.28 -3.20
C ASN A 428 17.14 15.76 -3.03
N LEU A 429 16.92 15.26 -1.83
CA LEU A 429 16.91 13.83 -1.52
C LEU A 429 15.49 13.33 -1.25
N VAL A 430 15.21 12.09 -1.66
CA VAL A 430 13.87 11.49 -1.58
C VAL A 430 13.95 9.97 -1.35
N CYS A 431 12.99 9.43 -0.58
CA CYS A 431 12.81 7.98 -0.45
C CYS A 431 12.05 7.43 -1.67
N LEU A 432 12.68 6.54 -2.40
CA LEU A 432 12.05 5.77 -3.47
C LEU A 432 12.27 4.27 -3.23
N CYS A 433 11.22 3.46 -3.30
CA CYS A 433 11.42 2.01 -3.29
C CYS A 433 12.16 1.58 -4.55
N ARG A 434 12.85 0.45 -4.51
CA ARG A 434 13.70 -0.04 -5.61
C ARG A 434 13.01 0.01 -6.98
N LYS A 435 11.71 -0.27 -7.03
CA LYS A 435 10.93 -0.18 -8.26
C LYS A 435 10.88 1.25 -8.79
N HIS A 436 10.42 2.20 -7.99
CA HIS A 436 10.21 3.59 -8.41
C HIS A 436 11.54 4.36 -8.57
N HIS A 437 12.59 3.96 -7.85
CA HIS A 437 13.96 4.44 -8.10
C HIS A 437 14.41 4.03 -9.51
N ARG A 438 14.20 2.78 -9.92
CA ARG A 438 14.51 2.33 -11.28
C ARG A 438 13.67 3.04 -12.34
N GLU A 439 12.37 3.24 -12.10
CA GLU A 439 11.48 3.96 -13.02
C GLU A 439 11.96 5.40 -13.25
N LYS A 440 12.40 6.09 -12.18
CA LYS A 440 13.04 7.41 -12.29
C LYS A 440 14.36 7.34 -13.06
N THR A 441 15.26 6.45 -12.66
CA THR A 441 16.61 6.31 -13.25
C THR A 441 16.54 6.03 -14.75
N PHE A 442 15.57 5.23 -15.18
CA PHE A 442 15.41 4.89 -16.59
C PHE A 442 14.47 5.86 -17.35
N GLY A 443 14.05 6.96 -16.72
CA GLY A 443 13.31 8.03 -17.36
C GLY A 443 11.86 7.69 -17.71
N HIS A 444 11.22 6.77 -16.97
CA HIS A 444 9.78 6.50 -17.11
C HIS A 444 8.93 7.58 -16.45
N CYS A 445 9.49 8.28 -15.47
CA CYS A 445 8.89 9.43 -14.81
C CYS A 445 9.95 10.50 -14.58
N ALA A 446 9.60 11.77 -14.76
CA ALA A 446 10.43 12.89 -14.35
C ALA A 446 10.01 13.37 -12.96
N TYR A 447 10.99 13.77 -12.13
CA TYR A 447 10.77 14.22 -10.77
C TYR A 447 11.31 15.63 -10.61
N ARG A 448 10.54 16.52 -9.98
CA ARG A 448 10.93 17.90 -9.70
C ARG A 448 10.74 18.19 -8.21
N PRO A 449 11.76 18.71 -7.51
CA PRO A 449 11.63 19.09 -6.11
C PRO A 449 10.80 20.36 -5.97
N GLY A 450 10.04 20.43 -4.90
CA GLY A 450 9.26 21.59 -4.48
C GLY A 450 9.59 21.99 -3.05
N PRO A 451 8.88 23.00 -2.50
CA PRO A 451 9.11 23.50 -1.15
C PRO A 451 8.81 22.43 -0.09
N LEU A 452 9.52 22.47 1.03
CA LEU A 452 9.34 21.60 2.20
C LEU A 452 9.37 20.08 1.89
N GLY A 453 10.06 19.68 0.81
CA GLY A 453 10.10 18.28 0.36
C GLY A 453 8.89 17.88 -0.48
N GLU A 454 8.06 18.82 -0.93
CA GLU A 454 7.08 18.55 -1.99
C GLU A 454 7.80 17.99 -3.22
N LEU A 455 7.13 17.09 -3.91
CA LEU A 455 7.66 16.45 -5.09
C LEU A 455 6.60 16.46 -6.19
N THR A 456 6.94 16.98 -7.36
CA THR A 456 6.12 16.86 -8.56
C THR A 456 6.65 15.72 -9.43
N ILE A 457 5.80 14.77 -9.73
CA ILE A 457 6.10 13.62 -10.59
C ILE A 457 5.35 13.80 -11.89
N ILE A 458 6.06 13.73 -13.01
CA ILE A 458 5.51 13.84 -14.35
C ILE A 458 5.65 12.47 -15.01
N THR A 459 4.52 11.86 -15.35
CA THR A 459 4.47 10.57 -16.02
C THR A 459 4.86 10.71 -17.50
N GLU A 460 5.16 9.61 -18.18
CA GLU A 460 5.46 9.60 -19.62
C GLU A 460 4.31 10.12 -20.50
N THR A 461 3.08 10.15 -19.98
CA THR A 461 1.90 10.72 -20.65
C THR A 461 1.66 12.19 -20.33
N GLY A 462 2.58 12.84 -19.59
CA GLY A 462 2.52 14.25 -19.24
C GLY A 462 1.61 14.60 -18.06
N HIS A 463 1.04 13.60 -17.35
CA HIS A 463 0.25 13.89 -16.14
C HIS A 463 1.19 14.26 -14.98
N GLU A 464 0.86 15.34 -14.31
CA GLU A 464 1.58 15.85 -13.16
C GLU A 464 0.88 15.45 -11.86
N HIS A 465 1.64 14.91 -10.93
CA HIS A 465 1.19 14.54 -9.59
C HIS A 465 2.07 15.20 -8.55
N ARG A 466 1.46 15.74 -7.50
CA ARG A 466 2.17 16.31 -6.37
C ARG A 466 2.03 15.41 -5.16
N THR A 467 3.13 15.17 -4.46
CA THR A 467 3.16 14.47 -3.20
C THR A 467 3.90 15.30 -2.16
N THR A 468 3.39 15.30 -0.93
CA THR A 468 4.02 15.94 0.22
C THR A 468 4.59 14.87 1.16
N PRO A 469 5.70 15.15 1.88
CA PRO A 469 6.18 14.24 2.91
C PRO A 469 5.14 14.13 4.03
N HIS A 470 5.05 12.94 4.63
CA HIS A 470 4.06 12.67 5.68
C HIS A 470 4.63 11.88 6.87
N GLY A 471 5.94 11.72 6.91
CA GLY A 471 6.64 11.10 8.03
C GLY A 471 6.63 11.97 9.30
N PRO A 472 7.08 11.41 10.44
CA PRO A 472 7.04 12.10 11.73
C PRO A 472 7.68 13.49 11.74
N LEU A 473 8.79 13.63 11.02
CA LEU A 473 9.52 14.91 10.93
C LEU A 473 8.73 15.96 10.16
N ALA A 474 8.09 15.59 9.05
CA ALA A 474 7.24 16.50 8.29
C ALA A 474 6.00 16.90 9.10
N GLN A 475 5.35 15.96 9.77
CA GLN A 475 4.20 16.24 10.64
C GLN A 475 4.57 17.21 11.79
N ALA A 476 5.75 17.06 12.39
CA ALA A 476 6.22 18.00 13.42
C ALA A 476 6.44 19.40 12.84
N ARG A 477 7.01 19.47 11.65
CA ARG A 477 7.22 20.71 10.90
C ARG A 477 5.91 21.45 10.59
N ASP A 478 4.92 20.70 10.11
CA ASP A 478 3.59 21.24 9.80
C ASP A 478 2.90 21.78 11.06
N ARG A 479 2.96 21.04 12.17
CA ARG A 479 2.42 21.52 13.47
C ARG A 479 3.07 22.82 13.94
N ILE A 480 4.39 22.97 13.77
CA ILE A 480 5.10 24.20 14.11
C ILE A 480 4.66 25.36 13.23
N LEU A 481 4.50 25.14 11.93
CA LEU A 481 4.04 26.14 10.99
C LEU A 481 2.59 26.57 11.30
N ASP A 482 1.71 25.60 11.54
CA ASP A 482 0.31 25.87 11.94
C ASP A 482 0.23 26.68 13.23
N HIS A 483 1.06 26.34 14.24
CA HIS A 483 1.09 27.07 15.50
C HIS A 483 1.56 28.51 15.30
N ARG A 484 2.63 28.73 14.55
CA ARG A 484 3.14 30.07 14.22
C ARG A 484 2.10 30.87 13.43
N TRP A 485 1.40 30.22 12.50
CA TRP A 485 0.34 30.85 11.73
C TRP A 485 -0.82 31.29 12.64
N ARG A 486 -1.30 30.43 13.52
CA ARG A 486 -2.36 30.77 14.48
C ARG A 486 -1.95 31.95 15.37
N GLN A 487 -0.77 31.90 15.96
CA GLN A 487 -0.25 33.03 16.76
C GLN A 487 -0.15 34.33 15.96
N HIS A 488 0.17 34.25 14.68
CA HIS A 488 0.22 35.43 13.81
C HIS A 488 -1.19 35.96 13.54
N VAL A 489 -2.14 35.10 13.22
CA VAL A 489 -3.55 35.47 13.01
C VAL A 489 -4.13 36.11 14.30
N ASP A 490 -3.89 35.48 15.46
CA ASP A 490 -4.34 36.03 16.76
C ASP A 490 -3.77 37.44 17.02
N ARG A 491 -2.51 37.68 16.70
CA ARG A 491 -1.90 39.01 16.78
C ARG A 491 -2.55 40.02 15.82
N LEU A 492 -2.77 39.61 14.57
CA LEU A 492 -3.43 40.46 13.58
C LEU A 492 -4.87 40.82 13.97
N ILE A 493 -5.60 39.88 14.57
CA ILE A 493 -6.95 40.14 15.09
C ILE A 493 -6.90 41.11 16.26
N ALA A 494 -5.88 40.99 17.14
CA ALA A 494 -5.70 41.88 18.29
C ALA A 494 -5.29 43.29 17.87
N ASP A 495 -4.52 43.44 16.79
CA ASP A 495 -3.92 44.70 16.35
C ASP A 495 -4.72 45.43 15.25
N ASP A 496 -5.92 44.99 14.88
CA ASP A 496 -6.73 45.48 13.74
C ASP A 496 -5.93 45.59 12.41
N GLY A 497 -4.89 44.78 12.25
CA GLY A 497 -3.95 44.85 11.13
C GLY A 497 -4.40 44.08 9.88
N HIS A 498 -3.84 44.46 8.72
CA HIS A 498 -4.01 43.69 7.48
C HIS A 498 -3.28 42.34 7.54
N LEU A 499 -3.89 41.30 6.97
CA LEU A 499 -3.29 39.96 6.85
C LEU A 499 -1.99 40.03 6.02
N THR A 500 -0.86 39.99 6.68
CA THR A 500 0.47 39.82 6.08
C THR A 500 1.03 38.47 6.49
N ASN A 501 1.91 37.89 5.66
CA ASN A 501 2.56 36.65 6.03
C ASN A 501 3.35 36.77 7.33
N PRO A 502 3.28 35.81 8.27
CA PRO A 502 4.03 35.86 9.51
C PRO A 502 5.54 35.92 9.25
N PRO A 503 6.30 36.66 10.05
CA PRO A 503 7.75 36.71 9.96
C PRO A 503 8.33 35.30 10.06
N GLY A 504 9.08 34.86 9.03
CA GLY A 504 9.72 33.57 8.96
C GLY A 504 8.98 32.49 8.13
N ILE A 505 7.76 32.78 7.61
CA ILE A 505 7.12 31.97 6.56
C ILE A 505 7.54 32.45 5.15
N GLU A 506 8.01 33.68 5.04
CA GLU A 506 8.56 34.23 3.78
C GLU A 506 9.95 33.72 3.40
N ARG A 507 10.61 32.92 4.24
CA ARG A 507 11.82 32.25 3.77
C ARG A 507 11.41 31.30 2.67
N ASP A 508 11.82 31.66 1.46
CA ASP A 508 11.65 30.84 0.27
C ASP A 508 12.34 29.50 0.49
N TYR A 509 11.58 28.55 1.03
CA TYR A 509 12.01 27.16 1.24
C TYR A 509 12.33 26.44 -0.09
N ARG A 510 12.21 27.16 -1.22
CA ARG A 510 12.42 26.60 -2.55
C ARG A 510 13.85 26.24 -2.85
N THR A 511 14.85 26.95 -2.29
CA THR A 511 16.23 26.75 -2.76
C THR A 511 17.31 26.84 -1.69
N GLY A 512 17.04 27.30 -0.45
CA GLY A 512 18.12 27.67 0.47
C GLY A 512 19.06 28.76 -0.07
N ARG A 513 18.70 29.39 -1.18
CA ARG A 513 19.45 30.48 -1.82
C ARG A 513 18.66 31.78 -1.66
N ASP A 514 19.33 32.76 -1.15
CA ASP A 514 19.03 34.17 -1.33
C ASP A 514 18.77 34.45 -2.82
N GLY A 515 17.68 35.13 -3.13
CA GLY A 515 17.04 35.29 -4.45
C GLY A 515 17.85 35.79 -5.64
N SER A 516 19.09 35.35 -5.81
CA SER A 516 19.88 35.64 -7.01
C SER A 516 19.81 34.46 -7.98
N ARG A 517 18.96 34.59 -9.01
CA ARG A 517 19.08 33.80 -10.23
C ARG A 517 20.46 34.03 -10.86
N PRO A 518 21.18 33.00 -11.27
CA PRO A 518 22.18 33.18 -12.29
C PRO A 518 21.49 33.35 -13.64
N ALA A 519 21.97 34.30 -14.41
CA ALA A 519 21.56 34.62 -15.77
C ALA A 519 21.78 33.45 -16.75
#